data_d3407833b4e3d3c44b69ac744ec99f78
#
_entry.id   d3407833b4e3d3c44b69ac744ec99f78
#
_cell.length_a   1.000
_cell.length_b   1.000
_cell.length_c   1.000
_cell.angle_alpha   90.00
_cell.angle_beta   90.00
_cell.angle_gamma   90.00
#
_symmetry.space_group_name_H-M   'P 1'
#
loop_
_entity.id
_entity.type
_entity.pdbx_description
1 polymer ?
#
loop_
_entity_poly.entity_id
_entity_poly.type
_entity_poly.pdbx_seq_one_letter_code
_entity_poly.pdbx_strand_id
1 'polypeptide(L)'
;MLYHFPFIGDKLIIGKFCALAKDVKFIMNGANHLMSGFSTYPFQIFGNGWERVMPPLDAFPRKGDTIVGNDVWIGYDALIIPGVQIGDGAIVASRSVVVSDLPPYAIAGGNPAKVLRRRFSDEVVTELVEIAWWDWSAEKISRNLERIVAADIDALRSAV
;
A
#
# COMPACT_ATOMS: atom_id res chain seq x y z
N MET A 1 -6.40 10.90 -0.36
CA MET A 1 -5.73 12.02 0.37
C MET A 1 -4.39 11.52 0.87
N LEU A 2 -3.33 12.32 0.77
CA LEU A 2 -1.98 11.98 1.24
C LEU A 2 -1.62 12.89 2.41
N TYR A 3 -1.30 12.29 3.56
CA TYR A 3 -0.74 12.98 4.72
C TYR A 3 0.75 12.74 4.74
N HIS A 4 1.53 13.71 4.30
CA HIS A 4 2.96 13.59 4.07
C HIS A 4 3.75 14.70 4.76
N PHE A 5 4.90 14.34 5.29
CA PHE A 5 5.85 15.24 5.94
C PHE A 5 7.18 15.23 5.14
N PRO A 6 7.40 16.21 4.24
CA PRO A 6 8.52 16.18 3.28
C PRO A 6 9.91 16.01 3.91
N PHE A 7 10.10 16.48 5.14
CA PHE A 7 11.38 16.39 5.85
C PHE A 7 11.76 14.97 6.28
N ILE A 8 10.82 14.01 6.20
CA ILE A 8 11.08 12.60 6.50
C ILE A 8 11.72 11.88 5.32
N GLY A 9 11.36 12.26 4.09
CA GLY A 9 11.93 11.73 2.85
C GLY A 9 11.40 10.37 2.40
N ASP A 10 10.38 9.80 3.07
CA ASP A 10 9.69 8.60 2.61
C ASP A 10 8.77 8.88 1.42
N LYS A 11 8.49 7.86 0.63
CA LYS A 11 7.73 7.95 -0.61
C LYS A 11 6.47 7.09 -0.56
N LEU A 12 5.44 7.56 -1.24
CA LEU A 12 4.32 6.74 -1.68
C LEU A 12 4.59 6.34 -3.14
N ILE A 13 4.70 5.04 -3.38
CA ILE A 13 4.91 4.47 -4.71
C ILE A 13 3.65 3.67 -5.07
N ILE A 14 3.05 3.96 -6.22
CA ILE A 14 1.87 3.26 -6.72
C ILE A 14 2.20 2.70 -8.10
N GLY A 15 1.99 1.41 -8.26
CA GLY A 15 2.20 0.69 -9.50
C GLY A 15 1.17 1.02 -10.59
N LYS A 16 1.20 0.25 -11.66
CA LYS A 16 0.37 0.42 -12.85
C LYS A 16 -1.02 -0.21 -12.64
N PHE A 17 -2.01 0.26 -13.38
CA PHE A 17 -3.37 -0.30 -13.44
C PHE A 17 -4.10 -0.37 -12.08
N CYS A 18 -3.69 0.45 -11.11
CA CYS A 18 -4.36 0.52 -9.81
C CYS A 18 -5.69 1.28 -9.90
N ALA A 19 -6.69 0.78 -9.19
CA ALA A 19 -7.98 1.43 -8.99
C ALA A 19 -8.11 1.90 -7.54
N LEU A 20 -8.01 3.20 -7.32
CA LEU A 20 -8.20 3.82 -6.01
C LEU A 20 -9.56 4.52 -5.96
N ALA A 21 -10.43 4.03 -5.08
CA ALA A 21 -11.73 4.63 -4.89
C ALA A 21 -11.65 6.00 -4.21
N LYS A 22 -12.77 6.72 -4.18
CA LYS A 22 -12.86 8.01 -3.51
C LYS A 22 -12.49 7.89 -2.02
N ASP A 23 -11.90 8.93 -1.49
CA ASP A 23 -11.53 9.12 -0.08
C ASP A 23 -10.47 8.14 0.47
N VAL A 24 -9.79 7.37 -0.36
CA VAL A 24 -8.61 6.59 0.06
C VAL A 24 -7.56 7.53 0.67
N LYS A 25 -7.03 7.15 1.82
CA LYS A 25 -6.06 7.95 2.58
C LYS A 25 -4.76 7.17 2.77
N PHE A 26 -3.65 7.84 2.54
CA PHE A 26 -2.32 7.35 2.90
C PHE A 26 -1.75 8.26 3.98
N ILE A 27 -1.36 7.67 5.11
CA ILE A 27 -0.58 8.34 6.15
C ILE A 27 0.87 7.94 5.94
N MET A 28 1.74 8.93 5.81
CA MET A 28 3.18 8.71 5.69
C MET A 28 3.86 8.87 7.05
N ASN A 29 5.15 8.51 7.15
CA ASN A 29 5.89 8.72 8.38
C ASN A 29 5.93 10.22 8.76
N GLY A 30 6.13 10.51 10.07
CA GLY A 30 6.25 11.88 10.59
C GLY A 30 5.10 12.34 11.49
N ALA A 31 3.97 11.64 11.49
CA ALA A 31 2.87 11.89 12.44
C ALA A 31 3.00 11.03 13.73
N ASN A 32 4.16 10.44 13.96
CA ASN A 32 4.38 9.54 15.10
C ASN A 32 4.86 10.31 16.32
N HIS A 33 4.33 9.94 17.47
CA HIS A 33 4.80 10.42 18.77
C HIS A 33 5.75 9.41 19.40
N LEU A 34 6.70 9.88 20.20
CA LEU A 34 7.55 9.00 20.99
C LEU A 34 6.73 8.37 22.11
N MET A 35 6.88 7.06 22.28
CA MET A 35 6.18 6.27 23.31
C MET A 35 7.12 5.83 24.44
N SER A 36 8.39 6.22 24.41
CA SER A 36 9.41 5.84 25.41
C SER A 36 9.35 6.68 26.70
N GLY A 37 8.64 7.81 26.68
CA GLY A 37 8.43 8.65 27.86
C GLY A 37 7.11 8.38 28.56
N PHE A 38 6.91 8.97 29.75
CA PHE A 38 5.62 8.92 30.45
C PHE A 38 4.52 9.68 29.73
N SER A 39 4.85 10.62 28.85
CA SER A 39 3.90 11.40 28.06
C SER A 39 4.19 11.24 26.56
N THR A 40 3.15 11.06 25.77
CA THR A 40 3.22 11.13 24.31
C THR A 40 2.95 12.54 23.77
N TYR A 41 2.70 13.52 24.65
CA TYR A 41 2.43 14.88 24.22
C TYR A 41 3.70 15.51 23.64
N PRO A 42 3.64 16.13 22.45
CA PRO A 42 4.81 16.64 21.77
C PRO A 42 5.17 18.06 22.27
N PHE A 43 5.58 18.18 23.52
CA PHE A 43 5.91 19.45 24.17
C PHE A 43 6.85 20.31 23.33
N GLN A 44 7.82 19.69 22.68
CA GLN A 44 8.89 20.36 21.94
C GLN A 44 8.44 21.20 20.76
N ILE A 45 7.22 20.99 20.23
CA ILE A 45 6.71 21.76 19.08
C ILE A 45 5.90 22.99 19.48
N PHE A 46 5.66 23.20 20.78
CA PHE A 46 4.80 24.29 21.26
C PHE A 46 5.54 25.53 21.79
N GLY A 47 6.87 25.57 21.70
CA GLY A 47 7.67 26.71 22.15
C GLY A 47 7.70 26.89 23.68
N ASN A 48 7.81 28.12 24.14
CA ASN A 48 7.84 28.49 25.57
C ASN A 48 8.95 27.84 26.40
N GLY A 49 10.10 27.56 25.76
CA GLY A 49 11.22 26.84 26.38
C GLY A 49 11.05 25.32 26.45
N TRP A 50 9.97 24.77 25.90
CA TRP A 50 9.75 23.32 25.85
C TRP A 50 10.51 22.65 24.71
N GLU A 51 10.97 23.42 23.71
CA GLU A 51 11.86 22.94 22.63
C GLU A 51 13.18 22.35 23.14
N ARG A 52 13.58 22.64 24.39
CA ARG A 52 14.76 22.03 25.05
C ARG A 52 14.70 20.51 25.16
N VAL A 53 13.49 19.93 25.03
CA VAL A 53 13.29 18.47 25.06
C VAL A 53 13.10 17.89 23.65
N MET A 54 13.52 18.61 22.60
CA MET A 54 13.48 18.14 21.22
C MET A 54 14.31 16.87 21.08
N PRO A 55 13.72 15.74 20.74
CA PRO A 55 14.46 14.52 20.49
C PRO A 55 15.21 14.61 19.14
N PRO A 56 16.30 13.86 18.97
CA PRO A 56 16.95 13.76 17.67
C PRO A 56 15.98 13.11 16.64
N LEU A 57 16.12 13.48 15.37
CA LEU A 57 15.20 13.04 14.31
C LEU A 57 15.14 11.52 14.14
N ASP A 58 16.21 10.81 14.42
CA ASP A 58 16.31 9.36 14.37
C ASP A 58 15.64 8.63 15.54
N ALA A 59 15.25 9.36 16.58
CA ALA A 59 14.48 8.79 17.69
C ALA A 59 13.03 8.45 17.27
N PHE A 60 12.51 9.08 16.21
CA PHE A 60 11.15 8.80 15.73
C PHE A 60 11.13 7.52 14.90
N PRO A 61 10.20 6.60 15.18
CA PRO A 61 10.10 5.36 14.40
C PRO A 61 9.76 5.68 12.94
N ARG A 62 10.54 5.09 12.02
CA ARG A 62 10.32 5.19 10.57
C ARG A 62 10.09 3.79 10.01
N LYS A 63 9.11 3.66 9.14
CA LYS A 63 8.73 2.39 8.53
C LYS A 63 9.11 2.28 7.04
N GLY A 64 9.84 3.27 6.51
CA GLY A 64 10.20 3.32 5.09
C GLY A 64 9.07 3.75 4.18
N ASP A 65 9.24 3.48 2.89
CA ASP A 65 8.30 3.84 1.84
C ASP A 65 7.01 3.01 1.93
N THR A 66 5.88 3.63 1.58
CA THR A 66 4.61 2.92 1.38
C THR A 66 4.51 2.52 -0.09
N ILE A 67 4.32 1.23 -0.35
CA ILE A 67 4.34 0.69 -1.72
C ILE A 67 3.00 0.01 -2.02
N VAL A 68 2.39 0.42 -3.11
CA VAL A 68 1.23 -0.25 -3.71
C VAL A 68 1.70 -0.86 -5.03
N GLY A 69 1.59 -2.16 -5.16
CA GLY A 69 1.96 -2.91 -6.36
C GLY A 69 1.08 -2.57 -7.57
N ASN A 70 1.09 -3.42 -8.57
CA ASN A 70 0.32 -3.25 -9.81
C ASN A 70 -1.06 -3.93 -9.69
N ASP A 71 -2.03 -3.50 -10.48
CA ASP A 71 -3.39 -4.08 -10.50
C ASP A 71 -4.08 -4.13 -9.11
N VAL A 72 -3.75 -3.19 -8.24
CA VAL A 72 -4.31 -3.14 -6.89
C VAL A 72 -5.62 -2.35 -6.88
N TRP A 73 -6.63 -2.91 -6.24
CA TRP A 73 -7.88 -2.21 -6.00
C TRP A 73 -8.02 -1.82 -4.52
N ILE A 74 -8.09 -0.52 -4.24
CA ILE A 74 -8.31 0.01 -2.90
C ILE A 74 -9.73 0.61 -2.84
N GLY A 75 -10.55 0.02 -1.98
CA GLY A 75 -11.95 0.39 -1.80
C GLY A 75 -12.13 1.75 -1.11
N TYR A 76 -13.35 2.25 -1.20
CA TYR A 76 -13.79 3.55 -0.69
C TYR A 76 -13.38 3.77 0.79
N ASP A 77 -12.83 4.95 1.08
CA ASP A 77 -12.47 5.41 2.44
C ASP A 77 -11.52 4.44 3.20
N ALA A 78 -10.72 3.67 2.48
CA ALA A 78 -9.66 2.86 3.11
C ALA A 78 -8.50 3.74 3.58
N LEU A 79 -7.88 3.33 4.68
CA LEU A 79 -6.74 4.01 5.29
C LEU A 79 -5.51 3.10 5.25
N ILE A 80 -4.43 3.58 4.66
CA ILE A 80 -3.15 2.89 4.59
C ILE A 80 -2.16 3.61 5.50
N ILE A 81 -1.56 2.88 6.45
CA ILE A 81 -0.60 3.47 7.39
C ILE A 81 0.85 3.39 6.85
N PRO A 82 1.80 4.13 7.46
CA PRO A 82 3.16 4.24 6.94
C PRO A 82 3.88 2.92 6.77
N GLY A 83 4.66 2.80 5.69
CA GLY A 83 5.58 1.70 5.44
C GLY A 83 4.93 0.39 5.03
N VAL A 84 3.62 0.38 4.76
CA VAL A 84 2.91 -0.83 4.29
C VAL A 84 3.24 -1.10 2.84
N GLN A 85 3.44 -2.38 2.51
CA GLN A 85 3.58 -2.90 1.16
C GLN A 85 2.33 -3.71 0.78
N ILE A 86 1.67 -3.31 -0.30
CA ILE A 86 0.49 -4.00 -0.85
C ILE A 86 0.92 -4.67 -2.14
N GLY A 87 0.89 -6.01 -2.16
CA GLY A 87 1.33 -6.80 -3.31
C GLY A 87 0.43 -6.66 -4.53
N ASP A 88 0.96 -7.02 -5.70
CA ASP A 88 0.28 -6.96 -6.99
C ASP A 88 -1.08 -7.68 -6.95
N GLY A 89 -2.07 -7.13 -7.63
CA GLY A 89 -3.40 -7.72 -7.73
C GLY A 89 -4.20 -7.78 -6.42
N ALA A 90 -3.71 -7.19 -5.32
CA ALA A 90 -4.43 -7.21 -4.05
C ALA A 90 -5.69 -6.33 -4.07
N ILE A 91 -6.64 -6.67 -3.23
CA ILE A 91 -7.88 -5.91 -3.02
C ILE A 91 -7.98 -5.53 -1.56
N VAL A 92 -8.16 -4.23 -1.29
CA VAL A 92 -8.46 -3.69 0.02
C VAL A 92 -9.93 -3.30 0.08
N ALA A 93 -10.69 -3.91 0.96
CA ALA A 93 -12.11 -3.62 1.12
C ALA A 93 -12.34 -2.17 1.62
N SER A 94 -13.50 -1.62 1.30
CA SER A 94 -13.88 -0.26 1.74
C SER A 94 -13.79 -0.11 3.25
N ARG A 95 -13.36 1.08 3.71
CA ARG A 95 -13.21 1.46 5.13
C ARG A 95 -12.27 0.57 5.94
N SER A 96 -11.35 -0.13 5.27
CA SER A 96 -10.32 -0.92 5.95
C SER A 96 -9.17 -0.05 6.42
N VAL A 97 -8.53 -0.45 7.52
CA VAL A 97 -7.29 0.16 8.02
C VAL A 97 -6.16 -0.82 7.85
N VAL A 98 -5.32 -0.62 6.82
CA VAL A 98 -4.21 -1.51 6.49
C VAL A 98 -3.01 -1.13 7.33
N VAL A 99 -2.64 -2.00 8.26
CA VAL A 99 -1.58 -1.78 9.27
C VAL A 99 -0.35 -2.68 9.06
N SER A 100 -0.42 -3.62 8.12
CA SER A 100 0.66 -4.55 7.78
C SER A 100 0.62 -4.89 6.31
N ASP A 101 1.71 -5.44 5.81
CA ASP A 101 1.85 -5.84 4.42
C ASP A 101 0.77 -6.84 3.99
N LEU A 102 0.36 -6.72 2.73
CA LEU A 102 -0.59 -7.62 2.10
C LEU A 102 0.10 -8.37 0.97
N PRO A 103 0.01 -9.71 0.94
CA PRO A 103 0.62 -10.48 -0.13
C PRO A 103 -0.08 -10.27 -1.47
N PRO A 104 0.57 -10.61 -2.59
CA PRO A 104 -0.03 -10.53 -3.92
C PRO A 104 -1.36 -11.26 -3.99
N TYR A 105 -2.31 -10.69 -4.72
CA TYR A 105 -3.66 -11.23 -4.96
C TYR A 105 -4.47 -11.55 -3.68
N ALA A 106 -4.09 -10.97 -2.54
CA ALA A 106 -4.90 -11.06 -1.32
C ALA A 106 -6.13 -10.15 -1.38
N ILE A 107 -7.22 -10.60 -0.78
CA ILE A 107 -8.37 -9.77 -0.43
C ILE A 107 -8.31 -9.53 1.07
N ALA A 108 -8.16 -8.27 1.46
CA ALA A 108 -8.06 -7.87 2.87
C ALA A 108 -9.18 -6.88 3.25
N GLY A 109 -9.59 -6.94 4.51
CA GLY A 109 -10.63 -6.03 5.00
C GLY A 109 -10.67 -5.94 6.52
N GLY A 110 -11.32 -4.90 7.03
CA GLY A 110 -11.54 -4.66 8.46
C GLY A 110 -10.63 -3.59 9.06
N ASN A 111 -10.78 -3.38 10.37
CA ASN A 111 -9.96 -2.46 11.18
C ASN A 111 -9.53 -3.18 12.48
N PRO A 112 -8.25 -3.59 12.60
CA PRO A 112 -7.24 -3.60 11.54
C PRO A 112 -7.59 -4.58 10.41
N ALA A 113 -7.16 -4.27 9.18
CA ALA A 113 -7.37 -5.13 8.03
C ALA A 113 -6.64 -6.47 8.19
N LYS A 114 -7.34 -7.54 7.83
CA LYS A 114 -6.80 -8.90 7.79
C LYS A 114 -7.01 -9.49 6.42
N VAL A 115 -6.10 -10.38 5.99
CA VAL A 115 -6.32 -11.18 4.79
C VAL A 115 -7.52 -12.09 5.02
N LEU A 116 -8.55 -11.93 4.21
CA LEU A 116 -9.78 -12.72 4.27
C LEU A 116 -9.66 -13.98 3.43
N ARG A 117 -9.08 -13.85 2.23
CA ARG A 117 -8.77 -14.94 1.28
C ARG A 117 -7.84 -14.46 0.19
N ARG A 118 -7.36 -15.38 -0.63
CA ARG A 118 -6.73 -15.06 -1.90
C ARG A 118 -7.76 -15.03 -3.05
N ARG A 119 -7.43 -14.33 -4.13
CA ARG A 119 -8.23 -14.29 -5.36
C ARG A 119 -8.13 -15.62 -6.10
N PHE A 120 -6.94 -16.22 -6.12
CA PHE A 120 -6.56 -17.42 -6.87
C PHE A 120 -5.73 -18.35 -5.99
N SER A 121 -5.42 -19.56 -6.49
CA SER A 121 -4.48 -20.47 -5.84
C SER A 121 -3.05 -19.94 -5.85
N ASP A 122 -2.19 -20.47 -5.00
CA ASP A 122 -0.80 -20.00 -4.89
C ASP A 122 -0.01 -20.23 -6.19
N GLU A 123 -0.30 -21.30 -6.92
CA GLU A 123 0.30 -21.61 -8.21
C GLU A 123 -0.07 -20.53 -9.25
N VAL A 124 -1.36 -20.23 -9.36
CA VAL A 124 -1.85 -19.19 -10.28
C VAL A 124 -1.30 -17.81 -9.91
N VAL A 125 -1.21 -17.49 -8.61
CA VAL A 125 -0.62 -16.22 -8.17
C VAL A 125 0.84 -16.11 -8.56
N THR A 126 1.62 -17.20 -8.39
CA THR A 126 3.03 -17.23 -8.79
C THR A 126 3.17 -16.94 -10.28
N GLU A 127 2.40 -17.61 -11.12
CA GLU A 127 2.44 -17.39 -12.55
C GLU A 127 2.01 -15.98 -12.97
N LEU A 128 0.95 -15.44 -12.36
CA LEU A 128 0.51 -14.07 -12.66
C LEU A 128 1.58 -13.02 -12.34
N VAL A 129 2.30 -13.20 -11.24
CA VAL A 129 3.42 -12.33 -10.86
C VAL A 129 4.59 -12.48 -11.84
N GLU A 130 4.88 -13.69 -12.32
CA GLU A 130 5.92 -13.94 -13.32
C GLU A 130 5.56 -13.39 -14.70
N ILE A 131 4.30 -13.55 -15.14
CA ILE A 131 3.80 -12.99 -16.41
C ILE A 131 3.86 -11.47 -16.41
N ALA A 132 3.56 -10.84 -15.27
CA ALA A 132 3.60 -9.39 -15.06
C ALA A 132 2.98 -8.60 -16.23
N TRP A 133 1.74 -8.95 -16.61
CA TRP A 133 1.07 -8.39 -17.80
C TRP A 133 1.01 -6.86 -17.78
N TRP A 134 1.05 -6.24 -16.62
CA TRP A 134 1.10 -4.77 -16.46
C TRP A 134 2.40 -4.13 -16.98
N ASP A 135 3.43 -4.93 -17.26
CA ASP A 135 4.68 -4.47 -17.85
C ASP A 135 4.71 -4.61 -19.39
N TRP A 136 3.67 -5.19 -19.99
CA TRP A 136 3.56 -5.30 -21.43
C TRP A 136 3.33 -3.92 -22.08
N SER A 137 3.66 -3.81 -23.37
CA SER A 137 3.31 -2.62 -24.14
C SER A 137 1.77 -2.47 -24.26
N ALA A 138 1.31 -1.24 -24.46
CA ALA A 138 -0.13 -0.97 -24.63
C ALA A 138 -0.73 -1.78 -25.79
N GLU A 139 0.03 -1.99 -26.88
CA GLU A 139 -0.37 -2.79 -28.03
C GLU A 139 -0.52 -4.26 -27.66
N LYS A 140 0.41 -4.82 -26.86
CA LYS A 140 0.34 -6.20 -26.39
C LYS A 140 -0.85 -6.40 -25.44
N ILE A 141 -1.07 -5.47 -24.51
CA ILE A 141 -2.24 -5.49 -23.62
C ILE A 141 -3.52 -5.47 -24.45
N SER A 142 -3.64 -4.55 -25.41
CA SER A 142 -4.85 -4.41 -26.24
C SER A 142 -5.17 -5.68 -27.03
N ARG A 143 -4.17 -6.36 -27.59
CA ARG A 143 -4.36 -7.61 -28.31
C ARG A 143 -4.76 -8.78 -27.42
N ASN A 144 -4.39 -8.74 -26.14
CA ASN A 144 -4.60 -9.83 -25.19
C ASN A 144 -5.64 -9.48 -24.10
N LEU A 145 -6.44 -8.42 -24.29
CA LEU A 145 -7.36 -7.90 -23.28
C LEU A 145 -8.34 -8.98 -22.79
N GLU A 146 -8.91 -9.77 -23.73
CA GLU A 146 -9.85 -10.85 -23.42
C GLU A 146 -9.19 -11.93 -22.54
N ARG A 147 -7.91 -12.26 -22.78
CA ARG A 147 -7.15 -13.23 -21.97
C ARG A 147 -6.87 -12.69 -20.57
N ILE A 148 -6.56 -11.41 -20.44
CA ILE A 148 -6.32 -10.75 -19.14
C ILE A 148 -7.58 -10.81 -18.28
N VAL A 149 -8.77 -10.59 -18.85
CA VAL A 149 -10.02 -10.54 -18.09
C VAL A 149 -10.71 -11.89 -17.90
N ALA A 150 -10.34 -12.91 -18.66
CA ALA A 150 -10.98 -14.23 -18.62
C ALA A 150 -10.60 -15.09 -17.42
N ALA A 151 -9.55 -14.74 -16.66
CA ALA A 151 -8.96 -15.54 -15.59
C ALA A 151 -8.53 -16.95 -16.05
N ASP A 152 -8.12 -17.09 -17.31
CA ASP A 152 -7.55 -18.28 -17.89
C ASP A 152 -6.03 -18.14 -17.96
N ILE A 153 -5.33 -18.82 -17.05
CA ILE A 153 -3.87 -18.66 -16.91
C ILE A 153 -3.12 -19.26 -18.11
N ASP A 154 -3.62 -20.37 -18.69
CA ASP A 154 -2.98 -21.00 -19.84
C ASP A 154 -3.07 -20.12 -21.09
N ALA A 155 -4.25 -19.51 -21.30
CA ALA A 155 -4.44 -18.54 -22.38
C ALA A 155 -3.56 -17.31 -22.16
N LEU A 156 -3.40 -16.85 -20.93
CA LEU A 156 -2.58 -15.67 -20.61
C LEU A 156 -1.07 -15.98 -20.81
N ARG A 157 -0.61 -17.17 -20.39
CA ARG A 157 0.77 -17.64 -20.60
C ARG A 157 1.14 -17.67 -22.08
N SER A 158 0.20 -18.03 -22.94
CA SER A 158 0.37 -18.08 -24.40
C SER A 158 0.21 -16.72 -25.10
N ALA A 159 0.11 -15.61 -24.37
CA ALA A 159 -0.09 -14.28 -24.93
C ALA A 159 1.12 -13.82 -25.78
N VAL A 160 0.85 -13.35 -27.00
CA VAL A 160 1.82 -12.91 -28.00
C VAL A 160 1.85 -11.39 -28.12
#